data_0369b7817b9bd3a34d830bab2144dec2
#
_entry.id   0369b7817b9bd3a34d830bab2144dec2
#
_cell.length_a   1.000
_cell.length_b   1.000
_cell.length_c   1.000
_cell.angle_alpha   90.00
_cell.angle_beta   90.00
_cell.angle_gamma   90.00
#
_symmetry.space_group_name_H-M   'P 1'
#
loop_
_entity.id
_entity.type
_entity.pdbx_description
1 polymer ?
#
loop_
_entity_poly.entity_id
_entity_poly.type
_entity_poly.pdbx_seq_one_letter_code
_entity_poly.pdbx_strand_id
1 'polypeptide(L)'
;MASLSVARSAVTHNPRSGTERLCAVTRAVKPVDELIRFVVGPNGVVPDLKRKLPGRGLWVTAERATLKDAIARNVFARGFKREVRVTPELVDQTESLLIRSALDALAIAGKAGLVAAGFAKAQAAIARDTIVGLLHASDAGADGVAKLAGALRRRDDAEGLAIVKAFTTAQLDLALGRSNVVHAALLAGPANDTFLARLTRLERFRTGDTGQGGPGRDRN
;
A
#
# COMPACT_ATOMS: atom_id res chain seq x y z
N MET A 1 -7.87 -24.53 -25.65
CA MET A 1 -6.90 -24.14 -24.63
C MET A 1 -6.40 -22.74 -24.97
N ALA A 2 -6.99 -21.71 -24.42
CA ALA A 2 -6.59 -20.31 -24.66
C ALA A 2 -5.97 -19.77 -23.38
N SER A 3 -4.67 -19.52 -23.44
CA SER A 3 -3.85 -18.95 -22.36
C SER A 3 -4.19 -17.46 -22.22
N LEU A 4 -4.82 -17.07 -21.12
CA LEU A 4 -5.07 -15.68 -20.78
C LEU A 4 -3.76 -15.06 -20.26
N SER A 5 -3.09 -14.33 -21.15
CA SER A 5 -1.96 -13.46 -20.81
C SER A 5 -2.48 -12.26 -20.01
N VAL A 6 -2.13 -12.18 -18.72
CA VAL A 6 -2.41 -11.01 -17.89
C VAL A 6 -1.47 -9.89 -18.34
N ALA A 7 -2.01 -8.94 -19.10
CA ALA A 7 -1.31 -7.71 -19.46
C ALA A 7 -1.07 -6.88 -18.20
N ARG A 8 0.20 -6.76 -17.80
CA ARG A 8 0.67 -5.81 -16.80
C ARG A 8 0.51 -4.40 -17.36
N SER A 9 -0.56 -3.70 -16.98
CA SER A 9 -0.64 -2.25 -17.20
C SER A 9 0.48 -1.58 -16.41
N ALA A 10 1.43 -1.02 -17.15
CA ALA A 10 2.47 -0.17 -16.60
C ALA A 10 1.82 1.10 -16.04
N VAL A 11 1.74 1.19 -14.72
CA VAL A 11 1.51 2.46 -14.04
C VAL A 11 2.66 3.36 -14.46
N THR A 12 2.38 4.35 -15.29
CA THR A 12 3.33 5.37 -15.69
C THR A 12 3.82 6.10 -14.46
N HIS A 13 5.01 5.72 -14.02
CA HIS A 13 5.74 6.37 -12.96
C HIS A 13 6.09 7.79 -13.43
N ASN A 14 5.38 8.79 -12.91
CA ASN A 14 5.76 10.19 -13.07
C ASN A 14 7.09 10.42 -12.33
N PRO A 15 8.20 10.72 -13.00
CA PRO A 15 9.48 10.94 -12.36
C PRO A 15 9.50 12.35 -11.73
N ARG A 16 8.76 12.55 -10.65
CA ARG A 16 9.15 13.61 -9.72
C ARG A 16 10.44 13.12 -9.09
N SER A 17 11.55 13.78 -9.41
CA SER A 17 12.91 13.55 -8.97
C SER A 17 12.98 13.25 -7.46
N GLY A 18 12.61 12.04 -7.10
CA GLY A 18 12.62 11.56 -5.72
C GLY A 18 14.04 11.17 -5.38
N THR A 19 14.52 11.66 -4.26
CA THR A 19 15.80 11.24 -3.69
C THR A 19 15.87 9.72 -3.63
N GLU A 20 16.88 9.11 -4.25
CA GLU A 20 17.14 7.68 -4.17
C GLU A 20 17.93 7.33 -2.90
N ARG A 21 17.79 6.12 -2.44
CA ARG A 21 18.53 5.58 -1.29
C ARG A 21 18.91 4.13 -1.54
N LEU A 22 19.99 3.72 -0.89
CA LEU A 22 20.47 2.34 -0.90
C LEU A 22 19.68 1.51 0.11
N CYS A 23 19.09 0.40 -0.35
CA CYS A 23 18.52 -0.59 0.55
C CYS A 23 19.64 -1.31 1.33
N ALA A 24 19.53 -1.33 2.65
CA ALA A 24 20.55 -1.94 3.52
C ALA A 24 20.64 -3.47 3.38
N VAL A 25 19.59 -4.11 2.91
CA VAL A 25 19.48 -5.57 2.73
C VAL A 25 19.92 -5.98 1.34
N THR A 26 19.25 -5.47 0.31
CA THR A 26 19.45 -5.89 -1.09
C THR A 26 20.60 -5.15 -1.77
N ARG A 27 21.10 -4.07 -1.18
CA ARG A 27 22.13 -3.17 -1.76
C ARG A 27 21.71 -2.50 -3.07
N ALA A 28 20.44 -2.59 -3.43
CA ALA A 28 19.89 -1.88 -4.58
C ALA A 28 19.61 -0.41 -4.24
N VAL A 29 19.91 0.47 -5.18
CA VAL A 29 19.49 1.89 -5.13
C VAL A 29 18.06 1.97 -5.65
N LYS A 30 17.17 2.57 -4.86
CA LYS A 30 15.75 2.66 -5.16
C LYS A 30 15.20 4.04 -4.80
N PRO A 31 14.11 4.48 -5.45
CA PRO A 31 13.35 5.65 -5.04
C PRO A 31 12.87 5.52 -3.59
N VAL A 32 12.89 6.61 -2.82
CA VAL A 32 12.50 6.60 -1.40
C VAL A 32 11.06 6.14 -1.16
N ASP A 33 10.19 6.20 -2.17
CA ASP A 33 8.81 5.74 -2.07
C ASP A 33 8.69 4.21 -2.14
N GLU A 34 9.74 3.53 -2.61
CA GLU A 34 9.88 2.08 -2.58
C GLU A 34 10.59 1.56 -1.32
N LEU A 35 11.02 2.45 -0.46
CA LEU A 35 11.79 2.12 0.75
C LEU A 35 11.04 2.58 2.00
N ILE A 36 11.31 1.92 3.12
CA ILE A 36 10.93 2.36 4.45
C ILE A 36 12.18 2.79 5.19
N ARG A 37 12.15 4.00 5.75
CA ARG A 37 13.18 4.49 6.66
C ARG A 37 12.95 3.91 8.04
N PHE A 38 14.01 3.42 8.67
CA PHE A 38 14.02 2.99 10.06
C PHE A 38 15.01 3.84 10.84
N VAL A 39 14.68 4.13 12.09
CA VAL A 39 15.54 4.87 13.02
C VAL A 39 15.56 4.16 14.37
N VAL A 40 16.54 4.51 15.20
CA VAL A 40 16.58 4.01 16.57
C VAL A 40 15.80 4.95 17.48
N GLY A 41 14.66 4.47 17.97
CA GLY A 41 13.87 5.12 19.01
C GLY A 41 14.28 4.70 20.42
N PRO A 42 13.58 5.18 21.46
CA PRO A 42 13.91 4.87 22.87
C PRO A 42 13.88 3.37 23.19
N ASN A 43 12.94 2.64 22.59
CA ASN A 43 12.69 1.22 22.86
C ASN A 43 13.24 0.27 21.80
N GLY A 44 14.05 0.76 20.84
CA GLY A 44 14.60 -0.01 19.76
C GLY A 44 14.34 0.57 18.38
N VAL A 45 14.52 -0.24 17.33
CA VAL A 45 14.31 0.19 15.95
C VAL A 45 12.82 0.38 15.66
N VAL A 46 12.47 1.52 15.05
CA VAL A 46 11.09 1.87 14.67
C VAL A 46 11.01 2.34 13.22
N PRO A 47 9.89 2.08 12.52
CA PRO A 47 9.67 2.58 11.17
C PRO A 47 9.31 4.08 11.17
N ASP A 48 9.90 4.83 10.25
CA ASP A 48 9.66 6.27 10.06
C ASP A 48 9.04 6.51 8.67
N LEU A 49 7.76 6.20 8.52
CA LEU A 49 7.04 6.35 7.25
C LEU A 49 6.96 7.79 6.76
N LYS A 50 6.89 8.76 7.70
CA LYS A 50 6.80 10.19 7.40
C LYS A 50 8.18 10.85 7.20
N ARG A 51 9.27 10.12 7.47
CA ARG A 51 10.66 10.61 7.35
C ARG A 51 10.95 11.85 8.21
N LYS A 52 10.31 11.95 9.37
CA LYS A 52 10.39 13.11 10.28
C LYS A 52 11.10 12.82 11.60
N LEU A 53 11.34 11.55 11.92
CA LEU A 53 12.01 11.21 13.18
C LEU A 53 13.50 11.62 13.12
N PRO A 54 14.05 12.12 14.24
CA PRO A 54 15.45 12.53 14.30
C PRO A 54 16.40 11.33 14.19
N GLY A 55 17.67 11.63 13.95
CA GLY A 55 18.76 10.66 13.95
C GLY A 55 19.03 10.02 12.60
N ARG A 56 20.08 9.18 12.59
CA ARG A 56 20.48 8.43 11.42
C ARG A 56 19.40 7.44 11.00
N GLY A 57 18.99 7.47 9.75
CA GLY A 57 18.04 6.51 9.17
C GLY A 57 18.74 5.40 8.39
N LEU A 58 18.18 4.20 8.45
CA LEU A 58 18.50 3.06 7.60
C LEU A 58 17.31 2.77 6.69
N TRP A 59 17.57 2.50 5.41
CA TRP A 59 16.52 2.28 4.43
C TRP A 59 16.43 0.80 4.07
N VAL A 60 15.21 0.26 4.04
CA VAL A 60 14.92 -1.12 3.67
C VAL A 60 13.80 -1.10 2.63
N THR A 61 13.90 -1.95 1.61
CA THR A 61 12.83 -2.10 0.61
C THR A 61 11.49 -2.37 1.29
N ALA A 62 10.44 -1.69 0.83
CA ALA A 62 9.10 -1.77 1.41
C ALA A 62 8.42 -3.10 1.06
N GLU A 63 8.99 -4.20 1.53
CA GLU A 63 8.55 -5.57 1.32
C GLU A 63 8.67 -6.34 2.65
N ARG A 64 7.64 -7.12 2.97
CA ARG A 64 7.58 -7.90 4.23
C ARG A 64 8.75 -8.89 4.33
N ALA A 65 9.07 -9.59 3.25
CA ALA A 65 10.19 -10.52 3.19
C ALA A 65 11.53 -9.83 3.43
N THR A 66 11.78 -8.70 2.74
CA THR A 66 13.02 -7.94 2.89
C THR A 66 13.20 -7.40 4.33
N LEU A 67 12.11 -7.03 5.01
CA LEU A 67 12.18 -6.60 6.42
C LEU A 67 12.46 -7.78 7.36
N LYS A 68 11.85 -8.95 7.13
CA LYS A 68 12.19 -10.18 7.87
C LYS A 68 13.66 -10.53 7.73
N ASP A 69 14.20 -10.45 6.51
CA ASP A 69 15.63 -10.67 6.23
C ASP A 69 16.52 -9.66 6.96
N ALA A 70 16.11 -8.39 7.02
CA ALA A 70 16.84 -7.35 7.76
C ALA A 70 16.99 -7.72 9.24
N ILE A 71 15.93 -8.28 9.85
CA ILE A 71 15.90 -8.72 11.26
C ILE A 71 16.78 -9.96 11.43
N ALA A 72 16.53 -11.00 10.65
CA ALA A 72 17.23 -12.29 10.76
C ALA A 72 18.76 -12.16 10.58
N ARG A 73 19.19 -11.23 9.70
CA ARG A 73 20.59 -11.02 9.37
C ARG A 73 21.26 -9.89 10.15
N ASN A 74 20.63 -9.38 11.23
CA ASN A 74 21.15 -8.28 12.08
C ASN A 74 21.60 -7.05 11.29
N VAL A 75 20.88 -6.71 10.21
CA VAL A 75 21.22 -5.59 9.32
C VAL A 75 21.16 -4.24 10.06
N PHE A 76 20.24 -4.11 11.01
CA PHE A 76 20.06 -2.88 11.78
C PHE A 76 21.26 -2.58 12.69
N ALA A 77 21.74 -3.56 13.46
CA ALA A 77 22.91 -3.37 14.34
C ALA A 77 24.14 -2.97 13.53
N ARG A 78 24.40 -3.67 12.41
CA ARG A 78 25.50 -3.33 11.49
C ARG A 78 25.34 -1.95 10.85
N GLY A 79 24.13 -1.61 10.41
CA GLY A 79 23.86 -0.36 9.73
C GLY A 79 23.93 0.85 10.65
N PHE A 80 23.50 0.73 11.90
CA PHE A 80 23.62 1.77 12.93
C PHE A 80 25.00 1.79 13.62
N LYS A 81 25.84 0.78 13.37
CA LYS A 81 27.17 0.61 13.98
C LYS A 81 27.11 0.59 15.52
N ARG A 82 26.07 0.02 16.09
CA ARG A 82 25.86 -0.16 17.51
C ARG A 82 24.84 -1.28 17.76
N GLU A 83 24.85 -1.83 18.95
CA GLU A 83 23.79 -2.73 19.38
C GLU A 83 22.46 -1.99 19.43
N VAL A 84 21.43 -2.60 18.86
CA VAL A 84 20.06 -2.06 18.82
C VAL A 84 19.06 -3.19 19.06
N ARG A 85 18.04 -2.88 19.86
CA ARG A 85 16.94 -3.81 20.05
C ARG A 85 16.06 -3.83 18.80
N VAL A 86 15.82 -5.02 18.25
CA VAL A 86 14.90 -5.26 17.15
C VAL A 86 14.00 -6.41 17.54
N THR A 87 12.68 -6.18 17.54
CA THR A 87 11.71 -7.23 17.89
C THR A 87 11.09 -7.82 16.63
N PRO A 88 10.68 -9.12 16.64
CA PRO A 88 9.98 -9.75 15.51
C PRO A 88 8.71 -8.97 15.10
N GLU A 89 8.04 -8.35 16.07
CA GLU A 89 6.83 -7.56 15.89
C GLU A 89 7.07 -6.30 15.02
N LEU A 90 8.34 -5.91 14.76
CA LEU A 90 8.66 -4.79 13.89
C LEU A 90 8.02 -4.91 12.50
N VAL A 91 7.87 -6.13 11.99
CA VAL A 91 7.22 -6.40 10.70
C VAL A 91 5.74 -6.03 10.76
N ASP A 92 5.02 -6.51 11.78
CA ASP A 92 3.59 -6.28 11.94
C ASP A 92 3.29 -4.83 12.35
N GLN A 93 4.15 -4.22 13.16
CA GLN A 93 4.10 -2.79 13.46
C GLN A 93 4.24 -1.93 12.20
N THR A 94 5.16 -2.31 11.31
CA THR A 94 5.36 -1.61 10.04
C THR A 94 4.12 -1.70 9.16
N GLU A 95 3.52 -2.89 9.02
CA GLU A 95 2.28 -3.08 8.27
C GLU A 95 1.12 -2.28 8.88
N SER A 96 0.95 -2.32 10.19
CA SER A 96 -0.09 -1.57 10.91
C SER A 96 0.02 -0.07 10.66
N LEU A 97 1.24 0.48 10.62
CA LEU A 97 1.47 1.88 10.30
C LEU A 97 1.18 2.21 8.82
N LEU A 98 1.47 1.29 7.89
CA LEU A 98 1.11 1.45 6.48
C LEU A 98 -0.41 1.46 6.28
N ILE A 99 -1.13 0.52 6.94
CA ILE A 99 -2.60 0.48 6.96
C ILE A 99 -3.15 1.81 7.47
N ARG A 100 -2.70 2.25 8.65
CA ARG A 100 -3.12 3.53 9.24
C ARG A 100 -2.84 4.70 8.31
N SER A 101 -1.66 4.74 7.69
CA SER A 101 -1.29 5.81 6.76
C SER A 101 -2.24 5.88 5.56
N ALA A 102 -2.66 4.73 5.01
CA ALA A 102 -3.62 4.69 3.90
C ALA A 102 -5.03 5.10 4.36
N LEU A 103 -5.50 4.60 5.51
CA LEU A 103 -6.81 4.96 6.08
C LEU A 103 -6.89 6.45 6.46
N ASP A 104 -5.82 7.04 6.99
CA ASP A 104 -5.74 8.49 7.24
C ASP A 104 -5.92 9.30 5.94
N ALA A 105 -5.33 8.84 4.83
CA ALA A 105 -5.52 9.50 3.53
C ALA A 105 -6.95 9.32 2.99
N LEU A 106 -7.54 8.13 3.15
CA LEU A 106 -8.94 7.88 2.80
C LEU A 106 -9.89 8.77 3.60
N ALA A 107 -9.63 8.96 4.90
CA ALA A 107 -10.40 9.87 5.74
C ALA A 107 -10.36 11.32 5.22
N ILE A 108 -9.19 11.78 4.75
CA ILE A 108 -9.05 13.10 4.14
C ILE A 108 -9.84 13.18 2.82
N ALA A 109 -9.77 12.16 1.97
CA ALA A 109 -10.56 12.09 0.75
C ALA A 109 -12.07 12.08 1.03
N GLY A 110 -12.50 11.35 2.09
CA GLY A 110 -13.90 11.35 2.55
C GLY A 110 -14.39 12.73 2.99
N LYS A 111 -13.58 13.45 3.80
CA LYS A 111 -13.88 14.84 4.22
C LYS A 111 -13.90 15.83 3.07
N ALA A 112 -13.10 15.60 2.03
CA ALA A 112 -13.09 16.39 0.80
C ALA A 112 -14.28 16.09 -0.14
N GLY A 113 -15.18 15.16 0.23
CA GLY A 113 -16.31 14.76 -0.61
C GLY A 113 -15.94 13.85 -1.80
N LEU A 114 -14.71 13.34 -1.83
CA LEU A 114 -14.18 12.53 -2.93
C LEU A 114 -14.42 11.01 -2.76
N VAL A 115 -15.23 10.60 -1.78
CA VAL A 115 -15.57 9.18 -1.52
C VAL A 115 -17.09 9.03 -1.50
N ALA A 116 -17.65 8.36 -2.51
CA ALA A 116 -19.07 8.02 -2.59
C ALA A 116 -19.30 6.68 -1.84
N ALA A 117 -19.44 6.77 -0.50
CA ALA A 117 -19.57 5.61 0.37
C ALA A 117 -20.99 5.04 0.43
N GLY A 118 -21.11 3.71 0.28
CA GLY A 118 -22.32 2.93 0.23
C GLY A 118 -22.68 2.47 -1.19
N PHE A 119 -23.37 1.31 -1.30
CA PHE A 119 -23.63 0.65 -2.59
C PHE A 119 -24.33 1.57 -3.60
N ALA A 120 -25.46 2.18 -3.21
CA ALA A 120 -26.24 3.04 -4.13
C ALA A 120 -25.47 4.27 -4.59
N LYS A 121 -24.67 4.88 -3.67
CA LYS A 121 -23.83 6.04 -4.03
C LYS A 121 -22.68 5.65 -4.93
N ALA A 122 -22.03 4.51 -4.67
CA ALA A 122 -20.98 3.99 -5.53
C ALA A 122 -21.51 3.68 -6.93
N GLN A 123 -22.71 3.05 -7.01
CA GLN A 123 -23.35 2.77 -8.30
C GLN A 123 -23.72 4.05 -9.07
N ALA A 124 -24.23 5.07 -8.39
CA ALA A 124 -24.53 6.37 -9.00
C ALA A 124 -23.26 7.07 -9.49
N ALA A 125 -22.19 7.05 -8.70
CA ALA A 125 -20.90 7.63 -9.07
C ALA A 125 -20.28 6.92 -10.30
N ILE A 126 -20.38 5.58 -10.36
CA ILE A 126 -19.96 4.82 -11.56
C ILE A 126 -20.67 5.30 -12.81
N ALA A 127 -21.95 5.68 -12.72
CA ALA A 127 -22.73 6.09 -13.86
C ALA A 127 -22.52 7.55 -14.30
N ARG A 128 -22.09 8.44 -13.37
CA ARG A 128 -22.16 9.89 -13.60
C ARG A 128 -20.86 10.63 -13.39
N ASP A 129 -19.96 10.11 -12.55
CA ASP A 129 -18.79 10.85 -12.11
C ASP A 129 -17.51 10.30 -12.74
N THR A 130 -16.45 11.12 -12.72
CA THR A 130 -15.11 10.65 -13.03
C THR A 130 -14.54 9.98 -11.78
N ILE A 131 -14.37 8.66 -11.85
CA ILE A 131 -13.82 7.84 -10.76
C ILE A 131 -12.40 7.37 -11.07
N VAL A 132 -11.59 7.16 -10.04
CA VAL A 132 -10.23 6.61 -10.13
C VAL A 132 -10.15 5.19 -9.56
N GLY A 133 -11.22 4.69 -8.97
CA GLY A 133 -11.29 3.33 -8.47
C GLY A 133 -12.56 2.99 -7.69
N LEU A 134 -12.69 1.70 -7.36
CA LEU A 134 -13.71 1.17 -6.46
C LEU A 134 -13.04 0.59 -5.22
N LEU A 135 -13.66 0.84 -4.07
CA LEU A 135 -13.28 0.27 -2.80
C LEU A 135 -14.35 -0.72 -2.35
N HIS A 136 -13.93 -1.93 -2.05
CA HIS A 136 -14.74 -2.96 -1.41
C HIS A 136 -14.08 -3.35 -0.09
N ALA A 137 -14.87 -3.53 0.95
CA ALA A 137 -14.35 -4.13 2.17
C ALA A 137 -13.84 -5.55 1.88
N SER A 138 -12.79 -5.99 2.57
CA SER A 138 -12.23 -7.34 2.39
C SER A 138 -13.21 -8.45 2.83
N ASP A 139 -14.16 -8.12 3.71
CA ASP A 139 -15.26 -8.92 4.19
C ASP A 139 -16.59 -8.65 3.44
N ALA A 140 -16.53 -7.98 2.29
CA ALA A 140 -17.71 -7.70 1.45
C ALA A 140 -18.29 -8.97 0.83
N GLY A 141 -19.61 -9.04 0.78
CA GLY A 141 -20.33 -10.12 0.10
C GLY A 141 -20.11 -10.10 -1.43
N ALA A 142 -19.99 -11.27 -2.03
CA ALA A 142 -19.67 -11.44 -3.46
C ALA A 142 -20.72 -10.79 -4.40
N ASP A 143 -21.99 -10.79 -4.03
CA ASP A 143 -23.08 -10.23 -4.85
C ASP A 143 -22.92 -8.72 -5.08
N GLY A 144 -22.65 -7.95 -4.02
CA GLY A 144 -22.43 -6.50 -4.14
C GLY A 144 -21.20 -6.17 -4.97
N VAL A 145 -20.12 -6.93 -4.79
CA VAL A 145 -18.88 -6.79 -5.60
C VAL A 145 -19.17 -7.06 -7.07
N ALA A 146 -19.89 -8.16 -7.39
CA ALA A 146 -20.22 -8.54 -8.77
C ALA A 146 -21.12 -7.51 -9.46
N LYS A 147 -22.11 -6.96 -8.76
CA LYS A 147 -23.03 -5.93 -9.29
C LYS A 147 -22.28 -4.65 -9.66
N LEU A 148 -21.42 -4.15 -8.76
CA LEU A 148 -20.61 -2.95 -9.03
C LEU A 148 -19.58 -3.20 -10.13
N ALA A 149 -18.93 -4.37 -10.16
CA ALA A 149 -18.04 -4.74 -11.23
C ALA A 149 -18.77 -4.82 -12.59
N GLY A 150 -20.03 -5.30 -12.61
CA GLY A 150 -20.89 -5.29 -13.80
C GLY A 150 -21.23 -3.87 -14.27
N ALA A 151 -21.51 -2.95 -13.35
CA ALA A 151 -21.72 -1.53 -13.67
C ALA A 151 -20.44 -0.88 -14.23
N LEU A 152 -19.29 -1.18 -13.64
CA LEU A 152 -17.99 -0.66 -14.07
C LEU A 152 -17.64 -1.09 -15.50
N ARG A 153 -17.84 -2.36 -15.86
CA ARG A 153 -17.55 -2.87 -17.21
C ARG A 153 -18.34 -2.19 -18.34
N ARG A 154 -19.40 -1.46 -18.03
CA ARG A 154 -20.19 -0.69 -19.02
C ARG A 154 -19.61 0.68 -19.31
N ARG A 155 -18.54 1.07 -18.63
CA ARG A 155 -17.86 2.33 -18.86
C ARG A 155 -16.76 2.15 -19.90
N ASP A 156 -16.59 3.15 -20.76
CA ASP A 156 -15.52 3.16 -21.75
C ASP A 156 -14.13 3.36 -21.12
N ASP A 157 -14.09 4.01 -19.93
CA ASP A 157 -12.87 4.31 -19.15
C ASP A 157 -12.62 3.32 -18.00
N ALA A 158 -13.25 2.14 -18.03
CA ALA A 158 -13.11 1.12 -16.96
C ALA A 158 -11.68 0.56 -16.84
N GLU A 159 -10.92 0.61 -17.93
CA GLU A 159 -9.56 0.07 -17.98
C GLU A 159 -8.61 0.95 -17.15
N GLY A 160 -7.87 0.31 -16.24
CA GLY A 160 -6.92 1.01 -15.36
C GLY A 160 -7.49 1.54 -14.04
N LEU A 161 -8.80 1.42 -13.78
CA LEU A 161 -9.38 1.82 -12.51
C LEU A 161 -8.95 0.89 -11.38
N ALA A 162 -8.56 1.47 -10.23
CA ALA A 162 -8.12 0.71 -9.08
C ALA A 162 -9.25 -0.06 -8.41
N ILE A 163 -9.08 -1.35 -8.14
CA ILE A 163 -10.00 -2.15 -7.33
C ILE A 163 -9.36 -2.46 -5.99
N VAL A 164 -9.83 -1.82 -4.93
CA VAL A 164 -9.26 -1.86 -3.58
C VAL A 164 -10.04 -2.82 -2.70
N LYS A 165 -9.33 -3.79 -2.08
CA LYS A 165 -9.89 -4.76 -1.12
C LYS A 165 -9.00 -4.92 0.12
N ALA A 166 -8.27 -3.88 0.49
CA ALA A 166 -7.20 -3.96 1.47
C ALA A 166 -7.67 -3.83 2.93
N PHE A 167 -8.91 -3.40 3.18
CA PHE A 167 -9.44 -3.00 4.50
C PHE A 167 -10.76 -3.69 4.82
N THR A 168 -10.98 -3.98 6.10
CA THR A 168 -12.27 -4.51 6.58
C THR A 168 -13.34 -3.43 6.67
N THR A 169 -14.62 -3.83 6.73
CA THR A 169 -15.76 -2.90 6.98
C THR A 169 -15.51 -2.06 8.22
N ALA A 170 -15.05 -2.65 9.34
CA ALA A 170 -14.78 -1.92 10.57
C ALA A 170 -13.69 -0.83 10.40
N GLN A 171 -12.64 -1.11 9.62
CA GLN A 171 -11.60 -0.14 9.32
C GLN A 171 -12.11 1.01 8.45
N LEU A 172 -12.96 0.71 7.48
CA LEU A 172 -13.57 1.72 6.60
C LEU A 172 -14.57 2.60 7.37
N ASP A 173 -15.36 2.01 8.24
CA ASP A 173 -16.32 2.72 9.11
C ASP A 173 -15.58 3.76 9.97
N LEU A 174 -14.52 3.33 10.63
CA LEU A 174 -13.70 4.20 11.46
C LEU A 174 -13.05 5.34 10.65
N ALA A 175 -12.48 5.03 9.49
CA ALA A 175 -11.80 6.01 8.66
C ALA A 175 -12.75 7.06 8.08
N LEU A 176 -13.96 6.65 7.66
CA LEU A 176 -14.92 7.54 6.99
C LEU A 176 -15.94 8.15 7.95
N GLY A 177 -15.91 7.78 9.25
CA GLY A 177 -16.85 8.26 10.26
C GLY A 177 -18.30 7.89 9.92
N ARG A 178 -18.52 6.69 9.40
CA ARG A 178 -19.83 6.16 8.97
C ARG A 178 -19.94 4.72 9.42
N SER A 179 -21.12 4.17 9.40
CA SER A 179 -21.38 2.76 9.67
C SER A 179 -21.69 1.99 8.38
N ASN A 180 -21.27 0.73 8.36
CA ASN A 180 -21.54 -0.22 7.28
C ASN A 180 -21.02 0.21 5.89
N VAL A 181 -19.80 0.70 5.84
CA VAL A 181 -19.13 1.04 4.59
C VAL A 181 -18.51 -0.21 3.98
N VAL A 182 -19.29 -0.92 3.19
CA VAL A 182 -18.86 -2.14 2.49
C VAL A 182 -18.32 -1.84 1.09
N HIS A 183 -18.86 -0.80 0.44
CA HIS A 183 -18.48 -0.38 -0.91
C HIS A 183 -18.39 1.13 -0.98
N ALA A 184 -17.45 1.64 -1.79
CA ALA A 184 -17.36 3.05 -2.14
C ALA A 184 -16.77 3.24 -3.54
N ALA A 185 -17.13 4.33 -4.21
CA ALA A 185 -16.40 4.81 -5.38
C ALA A 185 -15.44 5.94 -4.96
N LEU A 186 -14.26 5.93 -5.53
CA LEU A 186 -13.22 6.96 -5.35
C LEU A 186 -13.30 7.93 -6.52
N LEU A 187 -13.68 9.17 -6.24
CA LEU A 187 -13.78 10.22 -7.27
C LEU A 187 -12.40 10.77 -7.60
N ALA A 188 -12.21 11.26 -8.82
CA ALA A 188 -10.95 11.86 -9.24
C ALA A 188 -10.60 13.08 -8.37
N GLY A 189 -9.35 13.16 -7.91
CA GLY A 189 -8.86 14.29 -7.14
C GLY A 189 -7.62 14.00 -6.29
N PRO A 190 -6.88 15.04 -5.90
CA PRO A 190 -5.55 14.90 -5.26
C PRO A 190 -5.54 14.11 -3.96
N ALA A 191 -6.65 14.12 -3.21
CA ALA A 191 -6.74 13.35 -1.97
C ALA A 191 -6.81 11.84 -2.26
N ASN A 192 -7.52 11.42 -3.32
CA ASN A 192 -7.55 10.03 -3.74
C ASN A 192 -6.25 9.59 -4.41
N ASP A 193 -5.55 10.48 -5.13
CA ASP A 193 -4.20 10.18 -5.63
C ASP A 193 -3.24 9.88 -4.46
N THR A 194 -3.34 10.66 -3.38
CA THR A 194 -2.57 10.44 -2.15
C THR A 194 -2.95 9.11 -1.48
N PHE A 195 -4.24 8.79 -1.42
CA PHE A 195 -4.71 7.52 -0.87
C PHE A 195 -4.19 6.34 -1.68
N LEU A 196 -4.35 6.37 -3.00
CA LEU A 196 -3.89 5.30 -3.89
C LEU A 196 -2.37 5.10 -3.84
N ALA A 197 -1.59 6.17 -3.75
CA ALA A 197 -0.13 6.08 -3.58
C ALA A 197 0.25 5.38 -2.26
N ARG A 198 -0.46 5.67 -1.15
CA ARG A 198 -0.23 5.01 0.14
C ARG A 198 -0.70 3.56 0.15
N LEU A 199 -1.82 3.27 -0.53
CA LEU A 199 -2.31 1.92 -0.74
C LEU A 199 -1.31 1.08 -1.52
N THR A 200 -0.79 1.57 -2.65
CA THR A 200 0.23 0.89 -3.45
C THR A 200 1.45 0.51 -2.60
N ARG A 201 1.84 1.40 -1.68
CA ARG A 201 2.95 1.11 -0.75
C ARG A 201 2.62 -0.01 0.24
N LEU A 202 1.38 -0.05 0.75
CA LEU A 202 0.89 -1.13 1.62
C LEU A 202 0.84 -2.46 0.86
N GLU A 203 0.28 -2.46 -0.35
CA GLU A 203 0.16 -3.65 -1.18
C GLU A 203 1.53 -4.20 -1.58
N ARG A 204 2.46 -3.34 -1.97
CA ARG A 204 3.86 -3.73 -2.21
C ARG A 204 4.47 -4.40 -0.98
N PHE A 205 4.23 -3.84 0.21
CA PHE A 205 4.73 -4.43 1.45
C PHE A 205 4.20 -5.84 1.67
N ARG A 206 2.94 -6.09 1.34
CA ARG A 206 2.28 -7.40 1.48
C ARG A 206 2.70 -8.40 0.40
N THR A 207 2.73 -7.97 -0.87
CA THR A 207 2.94 -8.83 -2.05
C THR A 207 4.41 -9.16 -2.30
N GLY A 208 5.34 -8.35 -1.82
CA GLY A 208 6.77 -8.67 -1.86
C GLY A 208 7.15 -9.96 -1.12
N ASP A 209 6.18 -10.65 -0.49
CA ASP A 209 6.34 -11.99 0.09
C ASP A 209 6.14 -13.13 -0.93
N THR A 210 5.67 -12.84 -2.16
CA THR A 210 5.57 -13.84 -3.23
C THR A 210 6.92 -14.00 -3.91
N GLY A 211 7.72 -14.95 -3.39
CA GLY A 211 9.09 -15.24 -3.74
C GLY A 211 9.43 -15.22 -5.23
N GLN A 212 10.41 -14.39 -5.55
CA GLN A 212 11.37 -14.80 -6.57
C GLN A 212 12.59 -15.35 -5.84
N GLY A 213 12.55 -16.67 -5.59
CA GLY A 213 13.76 -17.44 -5.38
C GLY A 213 14.64 -17.26 -6.62
N GLY A 214 15.69 -16.47 -6.48
CA GLY A 214 16.72 -16.37 -7.50
C GLY A 214 17.36 -17.74 -7.72
N PRO A 215 17.75 -18.09 -8.96
CA PRO A 215 18.37 -19.36 -9.26
C PRO A 215 19.65 -19.49 -8.45
N GLY A 216 19.79 -20.61 -7.74
CA GLY A 216 21.00 -21.00 -7.02
C GLY A 216 22.19 -20.90 -7.98
N ARG A 217 23.21 -20.17 -7.56
CA ARG A 217 24.53 -20.28 -8.18
C ARG A 217 25.10 -21.61 -7.72
N ASP A 218 24.99 -22.60 -8.57
CA ASP A 218 25.83 -23.79 -8.49
C ASP A 218 27.29 -23.33 -8.54
N ARG A 219 27.99 -23.58 -7.47
CA ARG A 219 29.46 -23.53 -7.44
C ARG A 219 29.95 -24.91 -7.79
N ASN A 220 30.49 -25.03 -8.95
CA ASN A 220 31.42 -26.09 -9.29
C ASN A 220 32.86 -25.60 -9.05
#